data_b674727bbf1f355fcaf8ba370e2373a4
#
_entry.id   b674727bbf1f355fcaf8ba370e2373a4
#
_cell.length_a   1.000
_cell.length_b   1.000
_cell.length_c   1.000
_cell.angle_alpha   90.00
_cell.angle_beta   90.00
_cell.angle_gamma   90.00
#
_symmetry.space_group_name_H-M   'P 1'
#
loop_
_entity.id
_entity.type
_entity.pdbx_description
1 polymer ?
#
loop_
_entity_poly.entity_id
_entity_poly.type
_entity_poly.pdbx_seq_one_letter_code
_entity_poly.pdbx_strand_id
1 'polypeptide(L)'
;MADNWYVGNAAADGKENRGWLLGHFLEGSNGVRASDAVEVKWGTHPAGDGRDSWQTDEQRTTILLLVKGRFRLDLSAGTFVLEHEGDYAVWGPGMDHSWHAEEDSVVITVRWPSLPV
;
A
#
# COMPACT_ATOMS: atom_id res chain seq x y z
N MET A 1 -14.19 25.72 -0.77
CA MET A 1 -14.42 24.70 0.25
C MET A 1 -14.41 23.32 -0.41
N ALA A 2 -13.68 22.39 0.15
CA ALA A 2 -13.66 21.06 -0.39
C ALA A 2 -14.96 20.31 -0.08
N ASP A 3 -15.42 19.51 -1.01
CA ASP A 3 -16.56 18.63 -0.78
C ASP A 3 -16.18 17.57 0.26
N ASN A 4 -17.16 17.09 0.99
CA ASN A 4 -16.96 16.07 2.00
C ASN A 4 -17.20 14.67 1.43
N TRP A 5 -16.82 14.47 0.18
CA TRP A 5 -16.95 13.19 -0.50
C TRP A 5 -16.07 13.15 -1.75
N TYR A 6 -15.77 11.93 -2.20
CA TYR A 6 -15.05 11.71 -3.45
C TYR A 6 -15.39 10.30 -3.97
N VAL A 7 -15.59 10.20 -5.26
CA VAL A 7 -15.80 8.92 -5.95
C VAL A 7 -14.85 8.89 -7.14
N GLY A 8 -14.08 7.82 -7.25
CA GLY A 8 -13.11 7.69 -8.33
C GLY A 8 -12.81 6.24 -8.64
N ASN A 9 -11.79 6.05 -9.46
CA ASN A 9 -11.32 4.72 -9.85
C ASN A 9 -9.86 4.59 -9.41
N ALA A 10 -9.56 3.56 -8.64
CA ALA A 10 -8.25 3.38 -8.05
C ALA A 10 -7.14 3.25 -9.10
N ALA A 11 -7.38 2.49 -10.16
CA ALA A 11 -6.38 2.31 -11.19
C ALA A 11 -6.08 3.61 -11.94
N ALA A 12 -7.12 4.42 -12.19
CA ALA A 12 -6.96 5.70 -12.88
C ALA A 12 -6.32 6.74 -11.96
N ASP A 13 -6.82 6.89 -10.75
CA ASP A 13 -6.32 7.89 -9.80
C ASP A 13 -4.90 7.57 -9.32
N GLY A 14 -4.60 6.29 -9.17
CA GLY A 14 -3.28 5.85 -8.74
C GLY A 14 -2.16 6.22 -9.72
N LYS A 15 -2.47 6.31 -11.01
CA LYS A 15 -1.48 6.70 -12.02
C LYS A 15 -0.92 8.10 -11.76
N GLU A 16 -1.74 8.99 -11.22
CA GLU A 16 -1.34 10.38 -10.95
C GLU A 16 -0.57 10.51 -9.64
N ASN A 17 -0.77 9.59 -8.71
CA ASN A 17 -0.29 9.69 -7.34
C ASN A 17 0.52 8.48 -6.89
N ARG A 18 1.21 7.80 -7.81
CA ARG A 18 2.05 6.62 -7.53
C ARG A 18 1.28 5.50 -6.82
N GLY A 19 -0.01 5.37 -7.11
CA GLY A 19 -0.89 4.40 -6.50
C GLY A 19 -1.66 4.92 -5.30
N TRP A 20 -1.28 6.07 -4.74
CA TRP A 20 -1.90 6.57 -3.53
C TRP A 20 -3.29 7.14 -3.81
N LEU A 21 -4.25 6.70 -3.01
CA LEU A 21 -5.66 7.11 -3.12
C LEU A 21 -6.05 8.05 -1.99
N LEU A 22 -5.37 7.93 -0.85
CA LEU A 22 -5.66 8.66 0.36
C LEU A 22 -4.40 8.78 1.19
N GLY A 23 -4.18 9.91 1.86
CA GLY A 23 -3.01 10.12 2.69
C GLY A 23 -2.62 11.59 2.77
N HIS A 24 -1.59 11.87 3.59
CA HIS A 24 -1.12 13.24 3.79
C HIS A 24 -0.54 13.87 2.52
N PHE A 25 -0.07 13.06 1.59
CA PHE A 25 0.55 13.54 0.34
C PHE A 25 -0.47 13.99 -0.71
N LEU A 26 -1.76 13.87 -0.43
CA LEU A 26 -2.83 14.38 -1.30
C LEU A 26 -3.38 15.70 -0.80
N GLU A 27 -2.65 16.35 0.08
CA GLU A 27 -3.02 17.65 0.62
C GLU A 27 -3.22 18.66 -0.51
N GLY A 28 -4.30 19.42 -0.41
CA GLY A 28 -4.62 20.46 -1.39
C GLY A 28 -5.28 19.96 -2.66
N SER A 29 -5.33 18.66 -2.90
CA SER A 29 -5.92 18.13 -4.13
C SER A 29 -7.41 17.84 -4.01
N ASN A 30 -7.82 17.11 -2.97
CA ASN A 30 -9.21 16.69 -2.77
C ASN A 30 -9.50 16.56 -1.28
N GLY A 31 -10.10 17.55 -0.68
CA GLY A 31 -10.35 17.65 0.75
C GLY A 31 -10.39 16.34 1.54
N VAL A 32 -11.37 15.48 1.26
CA VAL A 32 -11.56 14.25 2.02
C VAL A 32 -10.48 13.18 1.76
N ARG A 33 -9.73 13.29 0.67
CA ARG A 33 -8.63 12.35 0.35
C ARG A 33 -7.34 12.70 1.10
N ALA A 34 -7.20 13.94 1.54
CA ALA A 34 -6.05 14.36 2.34
C ALA A 34 -6.27 13.94 3.78
N SER A 35 -5.42 13.08 4.31
CA SER A 35 -5.56 12.58 5.67
C SER A 35 -4.21 12.28 6.28
N ASP A 36 -4.03 12.62 7.53
CA ASP A 36 -2.88 12.20 8.32
C ASP A 36 -3.19 10.99 9.21
N ALA A 37 -4.43 10.52 9.19
CA ALA A 37 -4.85 9.37 10.00
C ALA A 37 -4.53 8.04 9.32
N VAL A 38 -4.64 7.99 8.00
CA VAL A 38 -4.48 6.74 7.26
C VAL A 38 -4.01 7.04 5.84
N GLU A 39 -3.28 6.11 5.24
CA GLU A 39 -2.92 6.19 3.83
C GLU A 39 -3.29 4.89 3.13
N VAL A 40 -3.80 4.98 1.91
CA VAL A 40 -4.29 3.84 1.12
C VAL A 40 -3.66 3.89 -0.26
N LYS A 41 -3.09 2.77 -0.69
CA LYS A 41 -2.42 2.64 -1.98
C LYS A 41 -3.01 1.49 -2.78
N TRP A 42 -3.24 1.73 -4.07
CA TRP A 42 -3.56 0.70 -5.05
C TRP A 42 -2.27 0.40 -5.81
N GLY A 43 -1.71 -0.78 -5.61
CA GLY A 43 -0.45 -1.18 -6.22
C GLY A 43 -0.66 -2.16 -7.36
N THR A 44 -0.14 -1.83 -8.54
CA THR A 44 -0.10 -2.75 -9.68
C THR A 44 1.36 -3.08 -9.94
N HIS A 45 1.70 -4.35 -9.87
CA HIS A 45 3.09 -4.80 -9.97
C HIS A 45 3.21 -5.92 -11.00
N PRO A 46 3.97 -5.70 -12.09
CA PRO A 46 4.24 -6.80 -13.02
C PRO A 46 5.10 -7.87 -12.36
N ALA A 47 5.02 -9.09 -12.88
CA ALA A 47 5.86 -10.19 -12.42
C ALA A 47 7.33 -9.77 -12.46
N GLY A 48 8.06 -10.04 -11.39
CA GLY A 48 9.47 -9.67 -11.26
C GLY A 48 9.71 -8.34 -10.55
N ASP A 49 8.65 -7.54 -10.37
CA ASP A 49 8.78 -6.28 -9.62
C ASP A 49 9.03 -6.57 -8.14
N GLY A 50 9.82 -5.76 -7.49
CA GLY A 50 10.15 -5.97 -6.08
C GLY A 50 11.04 -4.89 -5.51
N ARG A 51 11.36 -5.02 -4.23
CA ARG A 51 12.31 -4.15 -3.56
C ARG A 51 13.67 -4.83 -3.51
N ASP A 52 14.72 -4.05 -3.77
CA ASP A 52 16.09 -4.54 -3.68
C ASP A 52 16.63 -4.47 -2.25
N SER A 53 15.95 -3.78 -1.37
CA SER A 53 16.38 -3.59 0.01
C SER A 53 15.20 -3.71 0.97
N TRP A 54 15.54 -3.93 2.25
CA TRP A 54 14.55 -4.00 3.31
C TRP A 54 14.11 -2.59 3.71
N GLN A 55 12.79 -2.43 3.94
CA GLN A 55 12.26 -1.25 4.58
C GLN A 55 12.47 -1.41 6.08
N THR A 56 13.17 -0.48 6.71
CA THR A 56 13.52 -0.54 8.14
C THR A 56 12.97 0.68 8.86
N ASP A 57 12.93 0.60 10.19
CA ASP A 57 12.50 1.71 11.04
C ASP A 57 11.11 2.25 10.73
N GLU A 58 10.23 1.36 10.27
CA GLU A 58 8.85 1.75 9.97
C GLU A 58 8.07 2.00 11.24
N GLN A 59 7.41 3.16 11.32
CA GLN A 59 6.65 3.59 12.49
C GLN A 59 5.16 3.30 12.34
N ARG A 60 4.73 2.90 11.16
CA ARG A 60 3.32 2.67 10.85
C ARG A 60 2.94 1.20 11.00
N THR A 61 1.68 0.96 11.25
CA THR A 61 1.10 -0.37 11.11
C THR A 61 0.57 -0.49 9.68
N THR A 62 0.78 -1.64 9.05
CA THR A 62 0.43 -1.85 7.65
C THR A 62 -0.42 -3.11 7.52
N ILE A 63 -1.47 -3.02 6.68
CA ILE A 63 -2.15 -4.20 6.16
C ILE A 63 -1.98 -4.19 4.64
N LEU A 64 -1.65 -5.35 4.09
CA LEU A 64 -1.50 -5.54 2.66
C LEU A 64 -2.42 -6.68 2.24
N LEU A 65 -3.32 -6.40 1.28
CA LEU A 65 -4.30 -7.36 0.78
C LEU A 65 -4.02 -7.68 -0.68
N LEU A 66 -4.08 -8.96 -1.03
CA LEU A 66 -3.95 -9.38 -2.42
C LEU A 66 -5.32 -9.33 -3.09
N VAL A 67 -5.41 -8.58 -4.20
CA VAL A 67 -6.59 -8.57 -5.06
C VAL A 67 -6.47 -9.67 -6.10
N LYS A 68 -5.30 -9.78 -6.75
CA LYS A 68 -5.02 -10.84 -7.70
C LYS A 68 -3.52 -11.01 -7.88
N GLY A 69 -3.10 -12.18 -8.32
CA GLY A 69 -1.70 -12.48 -8.60
C GLY A 69 -1.08 -13.37 -7.54
N ARG A 70 0.24 -13.25 -7.42
CA ARG A 70 1.03 -13.98 -6.44
C ARG A 70 2.12 -13.05 -5.92
N PHE A 71 2.08 -12.75 -4.64
CA PHE A 71 2.89 -11.70 -4.06
C PHE A 71 3.63 -12.23 -2.83
N ARG A 72 4.96 -12.26 -2.90
CA ARG A 72 5.79 -12.70 -1.78
C ARG A 72 6.06 -11.50 -0.87
N LEU A 73 5.85 -11.70 0.40
CA LEU A 73 6.14 -10.72 1.43
C LEU A 73 7.21 -11.27 2.36
N ASP A 74 8.32 -10.55 2.46
CA ASP A 74 9.41 -10.88 3.36
C ASP A 74 9.31 -9.97 4.58
N LEU A 75 9.06 -10.58 5.73
CA LEU A 75 9.06 -9.88 7.01
C LEU A 75 10.26 -10.38 7.81
N SER A 76 10.73 -9.61 8.78
CA SER A 76 11.79 -10.10 9.68
C SER A 76 11.35 -11.38 10.41
N ALA A 77 10.03 -11.61 10.52
CA ALA A 77 9.47 -12.82 11.13
C ALA A 77 9.49 -14.04 10.21
N GLY A 78 9.67 -13.86 8.88
CA GLY A 78 9.67 -14.95 7.92
C GLY A 78 9.19 -14.51 6.55
N THR A 79 9.19 -15.45 5.61
CA THR A 79 8.73 -15.22 4.23
C THR A 79 7.36 -15.85 4.04
N PHE A 80 6.44 -15.07 3.46
CA PHE A 80 5.06 -15.49 3.27
C PHE A 80 4.62 -15.19 1.83
N VAL A 81 3.78 -16.04 1.25
CA VAL A 81 3.27 -15.82 -0.10
C VAL A 81 1.76 -15.65 -0.03
N LEU A 82 1.29 -14.52 -0.56
CA LEU A 82 -0.13 -14.26 -0.75
C LEU A 82 -0.49 -14.74 -2.15
N GLU A 83 -1.40 -15.69 -2.27
CA GLU A 83 -1.67 -16.34 -3.57
C GLU A 83 -3.14 -16.48 -3.92
N HIS A 84 -4.05 -16.22 -2.98
CA HIS A 84 -5.49 -16.26 -3.22
C HIS A 84 -6.09 -14.87 -3.02
N GLU A 85 -7.12 -14.56 -3.79
CA GLU A 85 -7.85 -13.32 -3.63
C GLU A 85 -8.27 -13.15 -2.17
N GLY A 86 -7.91 -12.02 -1.58
CA GLY A 86 -8.24 -11.73 -0.20
C GLY A 86 -7.18 -12.16 0.81
N ASP A 87 -6.14 -12.87 0.41
CA ASP A 87 -5.03 -13.14 1.33
C ASP A 87 -4.43 -11.82 1.80
N TYR A 88 -4.10 -11.72 3.08
CA TYR A 88 -3.54 -10.49 3.60
C TYR A 88 -2.55 -10.74 4.72
N ALA A 89 -1.74 -9.73 5.00
CA ALA A 89 -0.81 -9.71 6.13
C ALA A 89 -0.89 -8.37 6.82
N VAL A 90 -0.68 -8.37 8.13
CA VAL A 90 -0.64 -7.15 8.95
C VAL A 90 0.64 -7.17 9.74
N TRP A 91 1.36 -6.06 9.77
CA TRP A 91 2.55 -5.93 10.62
C TRP A 91 2.61 -4.55 11.26
N GLY A 92 3.14 -4.53 12.47
CA GLY A 92 3.22 -3.33 13.28
C GLY A 92 4.55 -2.60 13.14
N PRO A 93 4.70 -1.50 13.87
CA PRO A 93 5.94 -0.72 13.87
C PRO A 93 7.15 -1.57 14.24
N GLY A 94 8.27 -1.29 13.58
CA GLY A 94 9.52 -1.98 13.85
C GLY A 94 9.74 -3.28 13.09
N MET A 95 8.72 -3.77 12.40
CA MET A 95 8.85 -4.97 11.58
C MET A 95 9.47 -4.60 10.24
N ASP A 96 10.68 -5.07 9.97
CA ASP A 96 11.33 -4.85 8.69
C ASP A 96 10.65 -5.68 7.63
N HIS A 97 10.54 -5.14 6.41
CA HIS A 97 9.86 -5.84 5.34
C HIS A 97 10.44 -5.54 3.97
N SER A 98 10.19 -6.45 3.05
CA SER A 98 10.46 -6.32 1.63
C SER A 98 9.40 -7.13 0.89
N TRP A 99 9.36 -7.04 -0.43
CA TRP A 99 8.35 -7.75 -1.20
C TRP A 99 8.81 -8.02 -2.62
N HIS A 100 8.15 -8.99 -3.26
CA HIS A 100 8.43 -9.37 -4.63
C HIS A 100 7.16 -9.92 -5.29
N ALA A 101 6.78 -9.37 -6.43
CA ALA A 101 5.65 -9.88 -7.21
C ALA A 101 6.12 -11.09 -8.03
N GLU A 102 5.62 -12.27 -7.71
CA GLU A 102 5.98 -13.50 -8.41
C GLU A 102 5.19 -13.68 -9.70
N GLU A 103 4.03 -13.02 -9.78
CA GLU A 103 3.19 -12.92 -10.98
C GLU A 103 2.69 -11.48 -11.06
N ASP A 104 2.08 -11.12 -12.17
CA ASP A 104 1.41 -9.82 -12.27
C ASP A 104 0.40 -9.72 -11.14
N SER A 105 0.55 -8.73 -10.29
CA SER A 105 -0.21 -8.65 -9.04
C SER A 105 -0.84 -7.27 -8.84
N VAL A 106 -1.99 -7.29 -8.17
CA VAL A 106 -2.64 -6.08 -7.68
C VAL A 106 -2.82 -6.25 -6.18
N VAL A 107 -2.34 -5.28 -5.43
CA VAL A 107 -2.42 -5.28 -3.97
C VAL A 107 -2.98 -3.95 -3.46
N ILE A 108 -3.67 -4.00 -2.33
CA ILE A 108 -4.11 -2.80 -1.62
C ILE A 108 -3.28 -2.72 -0.36
N THR A 109 -2.64 -1.58 -0.14
CA THR A 109 -1.86 -1.32 1.06
C THR A 109 -2.53 -0.22 1.86
N VAL A 110 -2.75 -0.47 3.14
CA VAL A 110 -3.29 0.53 4.07
C VAL A 110 -2.31 0.67 5.22
N ARG A 111 -1.91 1.90 5.52
CA ARG A 111 -0.97 2.18 6.62
C ARG A 111 -1.53 3.27 7.51
N TRP A 112 -1.27 3.17 8.81
CA TRP A 112 -1.70 4.18 9.77
C TRP A 112 -0.68 4.35 10.90
N PRO A 113 -0.47 5.61 11.37
CA PRO A 113 -0.98 6.84 10.78
C PRO A 113 -0.28 7.17 9.45
N SER A 114 -0.80 8.16 8.70
CA SER A 114 -0.12 8.66 7.50
C SER A 114 0.93 9.67 7.97
N LEU A 115 2.19 9.29 7.89
CA LEU A 115 3.29 10.09 8.39
C LEU A 115 4.15 10.63 7.26
N PRO A 116 4.59 11.89 7.33
CA PRO A 116 5.62 12.40 6.42
C PRO A 116 6.89 11.59 6.64
N VAL A 117 7.61 11.37 5.58
CA VAL A 117 8.86 10.62 5.63
C VAL A 117 10.04 11.56 5.59
#